data_801aed262813f7e9e58e1c2c83e66578
#
_entry.id   801aed262813f7e9e58e1c2c83e66578
#
_cell.length_a   1.000
_cell.length_b   1.000
_cell.length_c   1.000
_cell.angle_alpha   90.00
_cell.angle_beta   90.00
_cell.angle_gamma   90.00
#
_symmetry.space_group_name_H-M   'P 1'
#
loop_
_entity.id
_entity.type
_entity.pdbx_description
1 polymer ?
#
loop_
_entity_poly.entity_id
_entity_poly.type
_entity_poly.pdbx_seq_one_letter_code
_entity_poly.pdbx_strand_id
1 'polypeptide(L)'
;MSEAHIHRLLKYLDPDRPDVLTIGFARRFATYKRATLLLSQEDRLRRLLLDADRPVQFLFAGKAHPADDGGKELIRRIVSFSLDPEVRHRFVFLDDYDMHISRYLLHGADVWLNTPLRPQEACGTSGMKATMNGALNCSVLDGWWAECFDPELGWAISSAETIEDGARRDELEANSLFELLERQIV
;
A
#
# COMPACT_ATOMS: atom_id res chain seq x y z
N MET A 1 -18.10 -0.16 11.51
CA MET A 1 -16.77 -0.70 11.93
C MET A 1 -16.95 -1.46 13.23
N SER A 2 -16.47 -2.71 13.36
CA SER A 2 -16.62 -3.47 14.60
C SER A 2 -15.67 -2.94 15.69
N GLU A 3 -16.05 -3.11 16.97
CA GLU A 3 -15.22 -2.69 18.12
C GLU A 3 -13.83 -3.35 18.11
N ALA A 4 -13.75 -4.62 17.70
CA ALA A 4 -12.50 -5.34 17.53
C ALA A 4 -11.62 -4.74 16.42
N HIS A 5 -12.22 -4.15 15.39
CA HIS A 5 -11.51 -3.46 14.33
C HIS A 5 -10.92 -2.13 14.81
N ILE A 6 -11.70 -1.37 15.54
CA ILE A 6 -11.26 -0.12 16.19
C ILE A 6 -10.10 -0.39 17.15
N HIS A 7 -10.20 -1.41 17.97
CA HIS A 7 -9.14 -1.77 18.93
C HIS A 7 -7.82 -2.17 18.23
N ARG A 8 -7.90 -2.85 17.08
CA ARG A 8 -6.72 -3.17 16.27
C ARG A 8 -6.05 -1.92 15.71
N LEU A 9 -6.83 -0.98 15.20
CA LEU A 9 -6.32 0.30 14.69
C LEU A 9 -5.65 1.11 15.79
N LEU A 10 -6.30 1.24 16.95
CA LEU A 10 -5.80 2.05 18.06
C LEU A 10 -4.48 1.54 18.65
N LYS A 11 -4.15 0.25 18.47
CA LYS A 11 -2.91 -0.31 19.04
C LYS A 11 -1.64 0.33 18.46
N TYR A 12 -1.65 0.76 17.19
CA TYR A 12 -0.51 1.36 16.49
C TYR A 12 -0.78 2.76 15.95
N LEU A 13 -2.00 3.27 16.12
CA LEU A 13 -2.38 4.65 15.84
C LEU A 13 -2.41 5.51 17.12
N ASP A 14 -1.75 5.04 18.17
CA ASP A 14 -1.59 5.78 19.40
C ASP A 14 -0.72 7.03 19.11
N PRO A 15 -1.23 8.24 19.29
CA PRO A 15 -0.45 9.46 19.09
C PRO A 15 0.79 9.56 20.00
N ASP A 16 0.80 8.78 21.10
CA ASP A 16 1.96 8.64 21.97
C ASP A 16 3.00 7.64 21.46
N ARG A 17 2.76 7.05 20.27
CA ARG A 17 3.67 6.13 19.57
C ARG A 17 4.08 6.67 18.19
N PRO A 18 4.82 7.78 18.11
CA PRO A 18 5.25 8.38 16.85
C PRO A 18 6.32 7.55 16.13
N ASP A 19 6.80 6.49 16.75
CA ASP A 19 7.81 5.57 16.24
C ASP A 19 7.28 4.55 15.22
N VAL A 20 5.96 4.47 14.99
CA VAL A 20 5.36 3.51 14.05
C VAL A 20 5.18 4.15 12.68
N LEU A 21 5.93 3.67 11.68
CA LEU A 21 5.78 4.12 10.29
C LEU A 21 4.45 3.62 9.70
N THR A 22 3.65 4.52 9.15
CA THR A 22 2.35 4.20 8.55
C THR A 22 2.41 4.27 7.03
N ILE A 23 2.21 3.13 6.36
CA ILE A 23 2.14 3.04 4.89
C ILE A 23 0.70 2.86 4.46
N GLY A 24 0.18 3.82 3.69
CA GLY A 24 -1.20 3.84 3.20
C GLY A 24 -1.32 3.34 1.77
N PHE A 25 -2.34 2.50 1.51
CA PHE A 25 -2.77 2.12 0.18
C PHE A 25 -4.30 2.21 0.12
N ALA A 26 -4.82 3.26 -0.50
CA ALA A 26 -6.28 3.44 -0.58
C ALA A 26 -6.71 3.89 -1.99
N ARG A 27 -7.46 3.01 -2.67
CA ARG A 27 -7.92 3.24 -4.03
C ARG A 27 -8.97 2.22 -4.46
N ARG A 28 -9.58 2.45 -5.64
CA ARG A 28 -10.39 1.42 -6.28
C ARG A 28 -9.52 0.18 -6.54
N PHE A 29 -10.01 -0.99 -6.13
CA PHE A 29 -9.39 -2.25 -6.47
C PHE A 29 -9.72 -2.63 -7.90
N ALA A 30 -8.69 -2.71 -8.73
CA ALA A 30 -8.70 -3.22 -10.09
C ALA A 30 -7.36 -3.94 -10.31
N THR A 31 -7.34 -4.93 -11.20
CA THR A 31 -6.18 -5.83 -11.36
C THR A 31 -4.88 -5.08 -11.66
N TYR A 32 -4.92 -4.10 -12.55
CA TYR A 32 -3.73 -3.32 -12.92
C TYR A 32 -3.15 -2.47 -11.78
N LYS A 33 -3.92 -2.21 -10.73
CA LYS A 33 -3.42 -1.48 -9.54
C LYS A 33 -2.62 -2.34 -8.59
N ARG A 34 -2.63 -3.65 -8.81
CA ARG A 34 -1.80 -4.67 -8.16
C ARG A 34 -1.69 -4.53 -6.64
N ALA A 35 -2.82 -4.32 -5.99
CA ALA A 35 -2.90 -4.17 -4.53
C ALA A 35 -2.23 -5.33 -3.77
N THR A 36 -2.14 -6.51 -4.38
CA THR A 36 -1.54 -7.72 -3.81
C THR A 36 -0.07 -7.93 -4.17
N LEU A 37 0.60 -6.94 -4.80
CA LEU A 37 2.02 -7.08 -5.15
C LEU A 37 2.91 -7.36 -3.93
N LEU A 38 2.59 -6.74 -2.77
CA LEU A 38 3.26 -7.04 -1.50
C LEU A 38 3.10 -8.50 -1.07
N LEU A 39 1.94 -9.11 -1.32
CA LEU A 39 1.67 -10.50 -0.94
C LEU A 39 2.36 -11.52 -1.84
N SER A 40 2.98 -11.12 -2.94
CA SER A 40 3.78 -12.03 -3.78
C SER A 40 5.07 -12.47 -3.09
N GLN A 41 5.52 -11.73 -2.07
CA GLN A 41 6.70 -12.05 -1.25
C GLN A 41 6.33 -12.00 0.24
N GLU A 42 5.39 -12.86 0.62
CA GLU A 42 4.76 -12.86 1.95
C GLU A 42 5.78 -13.02 3.08
N ASP A 43 6.82 -13.85 2.91
CA ASP A 43 7.85 -14.03 3.92
C ASP A 43 8.65 -12.76 4.20
N ARG A 44 8.92 -11.95 3.18
CA ARG A 44 9.59 -10.64 3.35
C ARG A 44 8.66 -9.66 4.04
N LEU A 45 7.38 -9.61 3.64
CA LEU A 45 6.37 -8.77 4.27
C LEU A 45 6.21 -9.12 5.76
N ARG A 46 6.16 -10.40 6.11
CA ARG A 46 6.08 -10.85 7.51
C ARG A 46 7.29 -10.38 8.32
N ARG A 47 8.50 -10.52 7.78
CA ARG A 47 9.72 -10.02 8.48
C ARG A 47 9.64 -8.53 8.77
N LEU A 48 9.20 -7.70 7.82
CA LEU A 48 8.99 -6.27 8.03
C LEU A 48 7.94 -6.00 9.11
N LEU A 49 6.78 -6.66 9.01
CA LEU A 49 5.67 -6.46 9.94
C LEU A 49 5.99 -6.93 11.36
N LEU A 50 6.89 -7.89 11.54
CA LEU A 50 7.23 -8.47 12.85
C LEU A 50 8.49 -7.84 13.45
N ASP A 51 9.18 -6.94 12.72
CA ASP A 51 10.31 -6.20 13.25
C ASP A 51 9.83 -5.29 14.42
N ALA A 52 10.43 -5.50 15.58
CA ALA A 52 10.09 -4.75 16.79
C ALA A 52 10.90 -3.47 16.92
N ASP A 53 12.08 -3.41 16.32
CA ASP A 53 13.00 -2.27 16.40
C ASP A 53 12.62 -1.17 15.39
N ARG A 54 12.00 -1.56 14.28
CA ARG A 54 11.52 -0.67 13.22
C ARG A 54 10.04 -0.94 12.93
N PRO A 55 9.14 -0.51 13.82
CA PRO A 55 7.73 -0.84 13.70
C PRO A 55 7.09 -0.15 12.49
N VAL A 56 6.47 -0.94 11.62
CA VAL A 56 5.72 -0.49 10.46
C VAL A 56 4.31 -1.07 10.45
N GLN A 57 3.36 -0.30 9.96
CA GLN A 57 2.00 -0.77 9.68
C GLN A 57 1.57 -0.43 8.27
N PHE A 58 0.76 -1.31 7.69
CA PHE A 58 0.12 -1.09 6.39
C PHE A 58 -1.39 -0.92 6.58
N LEU A 59 -1.92 0.17 6.05
CA LEU A 59 -3.36 0.45 6.05
C LEU A 59 -3.89 0.38 4.62
N PHE A 60 -4.68 -0.65 4.35
CA PHE A 60 -5.35 -0.84 3.07
C PHE A 60 -6.81 -0.41 3.16
N ALA A 61 -7.29 0.30 2.15
CA ALA A 61 -8.70 0.63 2.01
C ALA A 61 -9.11 0.69 0.54
N GLY A 62 -10.37 0.46 0.26
CA GLY A 62 -10.89 0.60 -1.09
C GLY A 62 -12.11 -0.27 -1.35
N LYS A 63 -12.64 -0.11 -2.56
CA LYS A 63 -13.78 -0.88 -3.07
C LYS A 63 -13.49 -1.38 -4.47
N ALA A 64 -14.02 -2.54 -4.84
CA ALA A 64 -14.10 -3.03 -6.20
C ALA A 64 -15.45 -2.65 -6.81
N HIS A 65 -15.51 -2.49 -8.13
CA HIS A 65 -16.78 -2.36 -8.80
C HIS A 65 -17.60 -3.66 -8.64
N PRO A 66 -18.95 -3.59 -8.46
CA PRO A 66 -19.78 -4.78 -8.26
C PRO A 66 -19.65 -5.85 -9.36
N ALA A 67 -19.31 -5.46 -10.58
CA ALA A 67 -19.09 -6.37 -11.72
C ALA A 67 -17.60 -6.74 -11.92
N ASP A 68 -16.68 -6.30 -11.05
CA ASP A 68 -15.23 -6.60 -11.14
C ASP A 68 -14.87 -7.72 -10.17
N ASP A 69 -14.99 -8.95 -10.64
CA ASP A 69 -14.65 -10.12 -9.83
C ASP A 69 -13.14 -10.22 -9.55
N GLY A 70 -12.30 -9.76 -10.48
CA GLY A 70 -10.87 -9.66 -10.26
C GLY A 70 -10.52 -8.70 -9.11
N GLY A 71 -11.12 -7.52 -9.09
CA GLY A 71 -10.96 -6.56 -8.00
C GLY A 71 -11.46 -7.08 -6.65
N LYS A 72 -12.58 -7.83 -6.65
CA LYS A 72 -13.08 -8.49 -5.43
C LYS A 72 -12.14 -9.57 -4.92
N GLU A 73 -11.50 -10.32 -5.81
CA GLU A 73 -10.52 -11.34 -5.43
C GLU A 73 -9.27 -10.71 -4.79
N LEU A 74 -8.81 -9.58 -5.30
CA LEU A 74 -7.71 -8.83 -4.67
C LEU A 74 -8.08 -8.40 -3.24
N ILE A 75 -9.30 -7.89 -3.03
CA ILE A 75 -9.80 -7.53 -1.68
C ILE A 75 -9.81 -8.76 -0.78
N ARG A 76 -10.33 -9.90 -1.27
CA ARG A 76 -10.40 -11.15 -0.48
C ARG A 76 -9.01 -11.58 -0.01
N ARG A 77 -8.00 -11.54 -0.86
CA ARG A 77 -6.61 -11.88 -0.51
C ARG A 77 -6.04 -10.94 0.54
N ILE A 78 -6.23 -9.62 0.38
CA ILE A 78 -5.78 -8.62 1.35
C ILE A 78 -6.47 -8.82 2.71
N VAL A 79 -7.78 -9.00 2.71
CA VAL A 79 -8.55 -9.25 3.94
C VAL A 79 -8.12 -10.56 4.61
N SER A 80 -7.93 -11.63 3.83
CA SER A 80 -7.47 -12.92 4.37
C SER A 80 -6.12 -12.77 5.09
N PHE A 81 -5.16 -12.10 4.50
CA PHE A 81 -3.87 -11.83 5.12
C PHE A 81 -3.99 -10.94 6.37
N SER A 82 -4.86 -9.93 6.33
CA SER A 82 -5.10 -9.03 7.47
C SER A 82 -5.76 -9.70 8.68
N LEU A 83 -6.31 -10.90 8.53
CA LEU A 83 -6.92 -11.66 9.62
C LEU A 83 -5.94 -12.61 10.33
N ASP A 84 -4.74 -12.81 9.76
CA ASP A 84 -3.70 -13.64 10.37
C ASP A 84 -3.33 -13.09 11.76
N PRO A 85 -3.39 -13.93 12.81
CA PRO A 85 -3.12 -13.51 14.19
C PRO A 85 -1.75 -12.84 14.40
N GLU A 86 -0.74 -13.20 13.63
CA GLU A 86 0.62 -12.66 13.77
C GLU A 86 0.73 -11.22 13.25
N VAL A 87 0.06 -10.93 12.12
CA VAL A 87 0.24 -9.64 11.42
C VAL A 87 -0.97 -8.70 11.49
N ARG A 88 -2.13 -9.19 11.93
CA ARG A 88 -3.40 -8.44 11.94
C ARG A 88 -3.37 -7.09 12.64
N HIS A 89 -2.40 -6.85 13.49
CA HIS A 89 -2.23 -5.58 14.21
C HIS A 89 -1.41 -4.55 13.44
N ARG A 90 -0.70 -5.00 12.41
CA ARG A 90 0.20 -4.16 11.60
C ARG A 90 -0.14 -4.18 10.10
N PHE A 91 -1.02 -5.08 9.68
CA PHE A 91 -1.56 -5.13 8.32
C PHE A 91 -3.08 -5.11 8.40
N VAL A 92 -3.68 -3.96 8.10
CA VAL A 92 -5.10 -3.70 8.38
C VAL A 92 -5.83 -3.33 7.09
N PHE A 93 -6.98 -3.97 6.86
CA PHE A 93 -7.92 -3.55 5.83
C PHE A 93 -9.07 -2.77 6.48
N LEU A 94 -9.32 -1.56 5.98
CA LEU A 94 -10.40 -0.70 6.45
C LEU A 94 -11.66 -0.92 5.60
N ASP A 95 -12.71 -1.39 6.24
CA ASP A 95 -14.02 -1.59 5.60
C ASP A 95 -14.70 -0.25 5.31
N ASP A 96 -15.71 -0.29 4.42
CA ASP A 96 -16.59 0.84 4.11
C ASP A 96 -15.88 2.11 3.62
N TYR A 97 -14.77 1.92 2.88
CA TYR A 97 -14.02 3.03 2.34
C TYR A 97 -14.91 4.06 1.63
N ASP A 98 -14.85 5.30 2.11
CA ASP A 98 -15.55 6.46 1.60
C ASP A 98 -14.64 7.71 1.60
N MET A 99 -15.18 8.87 1.26
CA MET A 99 -14.43 10.13 1.24
C MET A 99 -13.95 10.55 2.64
N HIS A 100 -14.67 10.20 3.69
CA HIS A 100 -14.33 10.53 5.07
C HIS A 100 -13.11 9.72 5.52
N ILE A 101 -13.14 8.40 5.34
CA ILE A 101 -12.00 7.51 5.61
C ILE A 101 -10.80 7.91 4.74
N SER A 102 -11.03 8.20 3.45
CA SER A 102 -9.98 8.66 2.53
C SER A 102 -9.23 9.88 3.07
N ARG A 103 -9.96 10.86 3.59
CA ARG A 103 -9.37 12.08 4.15
C ARG A 103 -8.44 11.78 5.32
N TYR A 104 -8.88 10.95 6.27
CA TYR A 104 -8.06 10.59 7.43
C TYR A 104 -6.82 9.77 7.04
N LEU A 105 -6.97 8.84 6.10
CA LEU A 105 -5.82 8.07 5.59
C LEU A 105 -4.77 8.97 4.93
N LEU A 106 -5.20 9.95 4.14
CA LEU A 106 -4.29 10.89 3.47
C LEU A 106 -3.56 11.81 4.45
N HIS A 107 -4.18 12.13 5.59
CA HIS A 107 -3.56 12.95 6.64
C HIS A 107 -2.65 12.14 7.57
N GLY A 108 -2.93 10.84 7.74
CA GLY A 108 -2.28 10.00 8.74
C GLY A 108 -1.26 9.02 8.17
N ALA A 109 -1.03 8.98 6.86
CA ALA A 109 -0.01 8.14 6.26
C ALA A 109 1.32 8.90 6.14
N ASP A 110 2.42 8.27 6.52
CA ASP A 110 3.78 8.77 6.30
C ASP A 110 4.23 8.47 4.87
N VAL A 111 3.90 7.28 4.37
CA VAL A 111 4.22 6.84 3.02
C VAL A 111 2.94 6.41 2.29
N TRP A 112 2.81 6.84 1.05
CA TRP A 112 1.70 6.47 0.18
C TRP A 112 2.17 5.51 -0.90
N LEU A 113 1.67 4.28 -0.85
CA LEU A 113 2.07 3.21 -1.76
C LEU A 113 1.17 3.16 -3.00
N ASN A 114 1.78 3.09 -4.19
CA ASN A 114 1.11 2.85 -5.46
C ASN A 114 1.91 1.85 -6.30
N THR A 115 1.24 0.79 -6.74
CA THR A 115 1.86 -0.30 -7.50
C THR A 115 1.18 -0.54 -8.85
N PRO A 116 0.85 0.49 -9.66
CA PRO A 116 0.17 0.27 -10.91
C PRO A 116 1.03 -0.53 -11.90
N LEU A 117 0.37 -1.27 -12.78
CA LEU A 117 1.01 -1.88 -13.94
C LEU A 117 1.17 -0.82 -15.02
N ARG A 118 2.37 -0.29 -15.19
CA ARG A 118 2.67 0.72 -16.22
C ARG A 118 2.48 0.14 -17.63
N PRO A 119 1.84 0.89 -18.56
CA PRO A 119 1.42 2.29 -18.50
C PRO A 119 -0.10 2.47 -18.24
N GLN A 120 -0.72 1.73 -17.35
CA GLN A 120 -2.18 1.70 -17.20
C GLN A 120 -2.75 2.76 -16.22
N GLU A 121 -1.90 3.44 -15.44
CA GLU A 121 -2.33 4.51 -14.55
C GLU A 121 -2.28 5.86 -15.26
N ALA A 122 -3.43 6.37 -15.67
CA ALA A 122 -3.49 7.63 -16.42
C ALA A 122 -3.07 8.85 -15.60
N CYS A 123 -3.34 8.87 -14.29
CA CYS A 123 -2.98 9.99 -13.42
C CYS A 123 -2.52 9.53 -12.04
N GLY A 124 -3.35 8.88 -11.24
CA GLY A 124 -3.03 8.48 -9.86
C GLY A 124 -3.23 9.60 -8.83
N THR A 125 -4.40 10.25 -8.85
CA THR A 125 -4.74 11.41 -7.99
C THR A 125 -4.62 11.16 -6.48
N SER A 126 -4.64 9.89 -6.03
CA SER A 126 -4.45 9.58 -4.60
C SER A 126 -3.03 9.93 -4.12
N GLY A 127 -2.01 9.65 -4.93
CA GLY A 127 -0.63 10.04 -4.65
C GLY A 127 -0.46 11.55 -4.58
N MET A 128 -1.04 12.29 -5.55
CA MET A 128 -1.02 13.76 -5.51
C MET A 128 -1.60 14.31 -4.21
N LYS A 129 -2.76 13.80 -3.79
CA LYS A 129 -3.42 14.22 -2.55
C LYS A 129 -2.57 13.87 -1.32
N ALA A 130 -1.96 12.70 -1.30
CA ALA A 130 -1.08 12.27 -0.21
C ALA A 130 0.14 13.21 -0.07
N THR A 131 0.82 13.51 -1.17
CA THR A 131 1.95 14.46 -1.17
C THR A 131 1.53 15.86 -0.70
N MET A 132 0.37 16.36 -1.15
CA MET A 132 -0.16 17.65 -0.67
C MET A 132 -0.48 17.66 0.83
N ASN A 133 -0.56 16.51 1.48
CA ASN A 133 -0.78 16.34 2.91
C ASN A 133 0.46 15.85 3.67
N GLY A 134 1.64 15.89 3.03
CA GLY A 134 2.91 15.61 3.66
C GLY A 134 3.39 14.16 3.59
N ALA A 135 2.64 13.25 2.98
CA ALA A 135 3.06 11.87 2.80
C ALA A 135 4.09 11.76 1.66
N LEU A 136 5.15 10.97 1.86
CA LEU A 136 6.10 10.61 0.80
C LEU A 136 5.50 9.53 -0.11
N ASN A 137 5.77 9.61 -1.43
CA ASN A 137 5.26 8.59 -2.35
C ASN A 137 6.26 7.44 -2.54
N CYS A 138 5.76 6.21 -2.48
CA CYS A 138 6.44 5.02 -2.97
C CYS A 138 5.61 4.45 -4.13
N SER A 139 6.03 4.69 -5.36
CA SER A 139 5.19 4.36 -6.53
C SER A 139 6.01 3.93 -7.74
N VAL A 140 5.41 3.07 -8.56
CA VAL A 140 5.86 2.88 -9.95
C VAL A 140 5.77 4.22 -10.68
N LEU A 141 6.74 4.52 -11.55
CA LEU A 141 6.77 5.73 -12.38
C LEU A 141 5.70 5.64 -13.49
N ASP A 142 4.45 5.90 -13.11
CA ASP A 142 3.29 5.91 -13.98
C ASP A 142 2.35 7.05 -13.61
N GLY A 143 1.57 7.54 -14.56
CA GLY A 143 0.72 8.71 -14.37
C GLY A 143 1.51 9.93 -13.89
N TRP A 144 0.97 10.67 -12.92
CA TRP A 144 1.59 11.90 -12.41
C TRP A 144 3.00 11.69 -11.83
N TRP A 145 3.26 10.51 -11.23
CA TRP A 145 4.56 10.22 -10.61
C TRP A 145 5.68 10.07 -11.65
N ALA A 146 5.35 9.68 -12.88
CA ALA A 146 6.32 9.69 -13.99
C ALA A 146 6.72 11.11 -14.42
N GLU A 147 5.85 12.09 -14.21
CA GLU A 147 6.05 13.49 -14.60
C GLU A 147 6.71 14.32 -13.49
N CYS A 148 6.38 14.01 -12.22
CA CYS A 148 6.73 14.84 -11.07
C CYS A 148 7.64 14.14 -10.07
N PHE A 149 8.25 13.02 -10.44
CA PHE A 149 9.16 12.29 -9.55
C PHE A 149 10.35 13.16 -9.14
N ASP A 150 10.54 13.24 -7.83
CA ASP A 150 11.71 13.83 -7.21
C ASP A 150 12.13 12.92 -6.05
N PRO A 151 13.42 12.53 -5.94
CA PRO A 151 13.88 11.69 -4.83
C PRO A 151 13.73 12.33 -3.44
N GLU A 152 13.53 13.64 -3.35
CA GLU A 152 13.19 14.30 -2.09
C GLU A 152 11.72 14.13 -1.69
N LEU A 153 10.85 13.76 -2.64
CA LEU A 153 9.41 13.58 -2.43
C LEU A 153 8.99 12.11 -2.28
N GLY A 154 9.93 11.17 -2.46
CA GLY A 154 9.64 9.74 -2.31
C GLY A 154 10.49 8.83 -3.18
N TRP A 155 9.99 7.63 -3.44
CA TRP A 155 10.73 6.55 -4.08
C TRP A 155 10.04 6.08 -5.36
N ALA A 156 10.88 5.72 -6.33
CA ALA A 156 10.46 5.11 -7.59
C ALA A 156 10.65 3.58 -7.55
N ILE A 157 9.55 2.83 -7.63
CA ILE A 157 9.59 1.39 -7.85
C ILE A 157 9.98 1.14 -9.30
N SER A 158 11.07 0.41 -9.53
CA SER A 158 11.52 0.09 -10.88
C SER A 158 10.47 -0.73 -11.64
N SER A 159 10.17 -0.34 -12.87
CA SER A 159 9.26 -1.07 -13.75
C SER A 159 10.00 -1.98 -14.70
N ALA A 160 9.51 -3.21 -14.88
CA ALA A 160 10.06 -4.21 -15.78
C ALA A 160 9.22 -4.32 -17.07
N GLU A 161 8.96 -3.19 -17.74
CA GLU A 161 8.05 -3.09 -18.89
C GLU A 161 8.45 -3.94 -20.10
N THR A 162 9.73 -4.21 -20.27
CA THR A 162 10.25 -5.03 -21.38
C THR A 162 9.99 -6.53 -21.17
N ILE A 163 9.52 -6.93 -20.00
CA ILE A 163 9.22 -8.33 -19.68
C ILE A 163 7.76 -8.62 -20.07
N GLU A 164 7.56 -9.50 -21.06
CA GLU A 164 6.25 -9.89 -21.55
C GLU A 164 5.53 -10.84 -20.59
N ASP A 165 6.28 -11.71 -19.89
CA ASP A 165 5.72 -12.59 -18.86
C ASP A 165 5.27 -11.77 -17.63
N GLY A 166 3.96 -11.66 -17.44
CA GLY A 166 3.37 -10.89 -16.36
C GLY A 166 3.77 -11.37 -14.96
N ALA A 167 3.91 -12.68 -14.74
CA ALA A 167 4.33 -13.22 -13.46
C ALA A 167 5.79 -12.87 -13.15
N ARG A 168 6.67 -12.96 -14.16
CA ARG A 168 8.07 -12.57 -14.03
C ARG A 168 8.22 -11.08 -13.82
N ARG A 169 7.43 -10.29 -14.52
CA ARG A 169 7.36 -8.83 -14.33
C ARG A 169 6.97 -8.47 -12.90
N ASP A 170 5.90 -9.07 -12.39
CA ASP A 170 5.42 -8.83 -11.02
C ASP A 170 6.49 -9.24 -9.98
N GLU A 171 7.20 -10.34 -10.19
CA GLU A 171 8.29 -10.76 -9.32
C GLU A 171 9.44 -9.73 -9.27
N LEU A 172 9.87 -9.21 -10.42
CA LEU A 172 10.93 -8.21 -10.50
C LEU A 172 10.52 -6.88 -9.87
N GLU A 173 9.30 -6.42 -10.12
CA GLU A 173 8.79 -5.18 -9.56
C GLU A 173 8.51 -5.31 -8.05
N ALA A 174 8.07 -6.49 -7.58
CA ALA A 174 7.98 -6.78 -6.14
C ALA A 174 9.35 -6.79 -5.46
N ASN A 175 10.39 -7.35 -6.10
CA ASN A 175 11.75 -7.29 -5.59
C ASN A 175 12.22 -5.84 -5.42
N SER A 176 12.00 -4.99 -6.43
CA SER A 176 12.33 -3.57 -6.36
C SER A 176 11.60 -2.86 -5.21
N LEU A 177 10.31 -3.13 -5.04
CA LEU A 177 9.52 -2.59 -3.93
C LEU A 177 10.09 -3.01 -2.57
N PHE A 178 10.40 -4.29 -2.39
CA PHE A 178 10.93 -4.79 -1.12
C PHE A 178 12.35 -4.28 -0.82
N GLU A 179 13.19 -4.07 -1.84
CA GLU A 179 14.49 -3.41 -1.63
C GLU A 179 14.34 -1.99 -1.10
N LEU A 180 13.36 -1.24 -1.60
CA LEU A 180 13.06 0.09 -1.08
C LEU A 180 12.52 0.01 0.35
N LEU A 181 11.56 -0.86 0.62
CA LEU A 181 10.97 -1.03 1.95
C LEU A 181 12.02 -1.42 3.00
N GLU A 182 12.87 -2.38 2.70
CA GLU A 182 13.82 -2.95 3.66
C GLU A 182 15.06 -2.08 3.93
N ARG A 183 15.46 -1.23 2.96
CA ARG A 183 16.74 -0.51 3.01
C ARG A 183 16.62 1.00 3.11
N GLN A 184 15.47 1.57 2.74
CA GLN A 184 15.34 3.02 2.60
C GLN A 184 14.13 3.58 3.35
N ILE A 185 13.07 2.81 3.49
CA ILE A 185 11.78 3.28 4.01
C ILE A 185 11.58 2.86 5.47
N VAL A 186 11.82 1.59 5.79
CA VAL A 186 11.60 1.01 7.13
C VAL A 186 12.88 0.86 7.95
#